data_969d585a2eb4c9d9a1dc472e6164af98
#
_entry.id   969d585a2eb4c9d9a1dc472e6164af98
#
_cell.length_a   1.000
_cell.length_b   1.000
_cell.length_c   1.000
_cell.angle_alpha   90.00
_cell.angle_beta   90.00
_cell.angle_gamma   90.00
#
_symmetry.space_group_name_H-M   'P 1'
#
loop_
_entity.id
_entity.type
_entity.pdbx_description
1 polymer ?
#
loop_
_entity_poly.entity_id
_entity_poly.type
_entity_poly.pdbx_seq_one_letter_code
_entity_poly.pdbx_strand_id
1 'polypeptide(L)'
;ELNMTTKDLEVYNVFGLIEGSDPVLKDEVVIYTAHYDHMGTDGNGGVFNGADDNATGSVALIEIAEAFMKEKKRPKRSIGILWVSAEEIGLFGSQYFADHPLIPQENIAAAINLDMLGRTKMEEDVKSKRSGLTIQGEDSVKVIGGLQSKVLMDINNRTLEDMGLVGNYIYNDINHPERSFYRSDHINFARKDIPVLFYSTGIHRDYHMLTDVEERIDYERFLKMTRFCYKVGFNVAQYSDPIEVDKPMSGW
;
A
#
# COMPACT_ATOMS: atom_id res chain seq x y z
N GLU A 1 16.77 0.10 37.68
CA GLU A 1 17.61 -0.32 36.54
C GLU A 1 16.72 -1.15 35.61
N LEU A 2 16.58 -0.72 34.38
CA LEU A 2 15.92 -1.51 33.32
C LEU A 2 17.00 -2.42 32.71
N ASN A 3 16.90 -3.73 32.94
CA ASN A 3 17.71 -4.71 32.23
C ASN A 3 17.03 -4.95 30.83
N MET A 4 17.53 -4.27 29.82
CA MET A 4 17.14 -4.53 28.45
C MET A 4 18.06 -5.58 27.84
N THR A 5 17.48 -6.69 27.39
CA THR A 5 18.16 -7.62 26.50
C THR A 5 17.74 -7.30 25.06
N THR A 6 18.72 -7.00 24.22
CA THR A 6 18.50 -6.86 22.77
C THR A 6 18.70 -8.21 22.09
N LYS A 7 17.85 -8.55 21.15
CA LYS A 7 17.99 -9.70 20.26
C LYS A 7 17.98 -9.19 18.83
N ASP A 8 19.04 -9.45 18.10
CA ASP A 8 19.08 -9.17 16.68
C ASP A 8 18.20 -10.20 15.96
N LEU A 9 17.27 -9.72 15.12
CA LEU A 9 16.44 -10.54 14.25
C LEU A 9 16.79 -10.20 12.81
N GLU A 10 17.11 -11.23 12.04
CA GLU A 10 17.29 -11.12 10.61
C GLU A 10 15.91 -11.22 9.93
N VAL A 11 15.56 -10.19 9.16
CA VAL A 11 14.30 -10.12 8.42
C VAL A 11 14.59 -9.79 6.95
N TYR A 12 13.69 -10.15 6.06
CA TYR A 12 13.93 -10.05 4.62
C TYR A 12 12.80 -9.28 3.95
N ASN A 13 13.16 -8.46 2.96
CA ASN A 13 12.20 -8.02 1.95
C ASN A 13 12.23 -9.02 0.78
N VAL A 14 11.10 -9.18 0.11
CA VAL A 14 10.99 -10.03 -1.09
C VAL A 14 10.63 -9.14 -2.27
N PHE A 15 11.44 -9.19 -3.33
CA PHE A 15 11.22 -8.39 -4.53
C PHE A 15 11.15 -9.25 -5.79
N GLY A 16 10.12 -9.04 -6.60
CA GLY A 16 9.95 -9.63 -7.92
C GLY A 16 9.77 -8.57 -8.99
N LEU A 17 10.31 -8.81 -10.20
CA LEU A 17 10.20 -7.90 -11.33
C LEU A 17 9.50 -8.59 -12.50
N ILE A 18 8.47 -7.93 -13.05
CA ILE A 18 7.78 -8.31 -14.28
C ILE A 18 8.18 -7.29 -15.35
N GLU A 19 8.98 -7.71 -16.32
CA GLU A 19 9.51 -6.82 -17.37
C GLU A 19 8.39 -6.25 -18.24
N GLY A 20 8.43 -4.95 -18.49
CA GLY A 20 7.53 -4.22 -19.39
C GLY A 20 7.74 -4.55 -20.87
N SER A 21 6.84 -4.07 -21.72
CA SER A 21 6.87 -4.38 -23.16
C SER A 21 7.46 -3.29 -24.06
N ASP A 22 7.62 -2.09 -23.56
CA ASP A 22 8.17 -0.98 -24.35
C ASP A 22 9.71 -1.01 -24.30
N PRO A 23 10.42 -0.84 -25.41
CA PRO A 23 11.88 -0.96 -25.44
C PRO A 23 12.62 0.12 -24.62
N VAL A 24 11.96 1.24 -24.31
CA VAL A 24 12.54 2.35 -23.52
C VAL A 24 11.92 2.37 -22.13
N LEU A 25 10.59 2.40 -22.03
CA LEU A 25 9.88 2.54 -20.77
C LEU A 25 9.96 1.30 -19.86
N LYS A 26 10.37 0.14 -20.38
CA LYS A 26 10.56 -1.06 -19.55
C LYS A 26 11.65 -0.90 -18.47
N ASP A 27 12.55 0.05 -18.64
CA ASP A 27 13.58 0.35 -17.65
C ASP A 27 13.01 1.17 -16.47
N GLU A 28 11.84 1.79 -16.64
CA GLU A 28 11.09 2.43 -15.57
C GLU A 28 10.16 1.42 -14.88
N VAL A 29 10.05 1.51 -13.55
CA VAL A 29 9.34 0.52 -12.73
C VAL A 29 8.25 1.18 -11.89
N VAL A 30 7.04 0.63 -11.96
CA VAL A 30 5.96 0.91 -11.01
C VAL A 30 6.01 -0.16 -9.93
N ILE A 31 6.32 0.22 -8.69
CA ILE A 31 6.43 -0.71 -7.55
C ILE A 31 5.09 -0.80 -6.84
N TYR A 32 4.60 -2.01 -6.63
CA TYR A 32 3.59 -2.31 -5.61
C TYR A 32 4.28 -2.79 -4.35
N THR A 33 3.83 -2.31 -3.19
CA THR A 33 4.36 -2.73 -1.91
C THR A 33 3.26 -3.04 -0.89
N ALA A 34 3.51 -4.00 -0.01
CA ALA A 34 2.73 -4.31 1.16
C ALA A 34 3.63 -4.95 2.21
N HIS A 35 3.38 -4.70 3.49
CA HIS A 35 4.10 -5.42 4.53
C HIS A 35 3.47 -6.81 4.76
N TYR A 36 4.28 -7.74 5.24
CA TYR A 36 3.87 -9.12 5.52
C TYR A 36 4.13 -9.55 6.96
N ASP A 37 4.70 -8.66 7.78
CA ASP A 37 4.79 -8.83 9.21
C ASP A 37 3.51 -8.36 9.91
N HIS A 38 3.33 -8.80 11.16
CA HIS A 38 2.31 -8.31 12.08
C HIS A 38 2.80 -8.45 13.52
N MET A 39 1.98 -8.13 14.50
CA MET A 39 2.33 -7.98 15.92
C MET A 39 2.76 -9.27 16.64
N GLY A 40 2.55 -10.45 16.07
CA GLY A 40 2.96 -11.73 16.65
C GLY A 40 2.02 -12.26 17.72
N THR A 41 2.45 -12.38 18.97
CA THR A 41 1.64 -12.95 20.06
C THR A 41 1.52 -11.99 21.25
N ASP A 42 0.45 -12.15 22.04
CA ASP A 42 0.19 -11.36 23.25
C ASP A 42 0.96 -11.85 24.49
N GLY A 43 1.78 -12.91 24.34
CA GLY A 43 2.53 -13.53 25.46
C GLY A 43 1.69 -14.44 26.36
N ASN A 44 0.37 -14.52 26.17
CA ASN A 44 -0.57 -15.36 26.95
C ASN A 44 -1.18 -16.48 26.13
N GLY A 45 -0.69 -16.70 24.91
CA GLY A 45 -1.19 -17.73 23.98
C GLY A 45 -2.12 -17.19 22.89
N GLY A 46 -2.47 -15.92 22.92
CA GLY A 46 -3.20 -15.25 21.84
C GLY A 46 -2.26 -14.90 20.68
N VAL A 47 -2.75 -15.05 19.45
CA VAL A 47 -2.04 -14.71 18.22
C VAL A 47 -2.76 -13.55 17.54
N PHE A 48 -2.02 -12.49 17.23
CA PHE A 48 -2.49 -11.42 16.36
C PHE A 48 -2.36 -11.90 14.92
N ASN A 49 -3.49 -12.28 14.30
CA ASN A 49 -3.47 -12.92 12.97
C ASN A 49 -3.18 -11.94 11.84
N GLY A 50 -3.61 -10.66 11.99
CA GLY A 50 -3.37 -9.65 10.96
C GLY A 50 -4.03 -9.97 9.62
N ALA A 51 -5.29 -10.47 9.66
CA ALA A 51 -5.96 -10.90 8.44
C ALA A 51 -6.21 -9.73 7.48
N ASP A 52 -6.67 -8.58 7.99
CA ASP A 52 -6.74 -7.37 7.19
C ASP A 52 -5.42 -6.58 7.23
N ASP A 53 -4.78 -6.52 8.38
CA ASP A 53 -3.53 -5.81 8.62
C ASP A 53 -2.33 -6.77 8.78
N ASN A 54 -1.55 -7.19 7.74
CA ASN A 54 -1.78 -6.79 6.35
C ASN A 54 -1.73 -8.01 5.42
N ALA A 55 -2.37 -9.14 5.82
CA ALA A 55 -2.45 -10.28 4.91
C ALA A 55 -3.23 -9.92 3.64
N THR A 56 -4.26 -9.04 3.73
CA THR A 56 -4.99 -8.59 2.53
C THR A 56 -4.08 -7.85 1.55
N GLY A 57 -3.23 -6.92 2.00
CA GLY A 57 -2.27 -6.26 1.12
C GLY A 57 -1.27 -7.23 0.51
N SER A 58 -0.71 -8.12 1.34
CA SER A 58 0.27 -9.13 0.91
C SER A 58 -0.29 -10.11 -0.12
N VAL A 59 -1.53 -10.59 0.06
CA VAL A 59 -2.22 -11.49 -0.89
C VAL A 59 -2.63 -10.73 -2.15
N ALA A 60 -3.07 -9.47 -2.03
CA ALA A 60 -3.37 -8.64 -3.20
C ALA A 60 -2.16 -8.50 -4.13
N LEU A 61 -0.93 -8.42 -3.58
CA LEU A 61 0.28 -8.40 -4.41
C LEU A 61 0.46 -9.67 -5.24
N ILE A 62 0.13 -10.86 -4.68
CA ILE A 62 0.18 -12.14 -5.41
C ILE A 62 -0.81 -12.12 -6.57
N GLU A 63 -2.06 -11.76 -6.31
CA GLU A 63 -3.11 -11.70 -7.32
C GLU A 63 -2.81 -10.68 -8.43
N ILE A 64 -2.27 -9.51 -8.05
CA ILE A 64 -1.82 -8.47 -8.99
C ILE A 64 -0.67 -8.98 -9.86
N ALA A 65 0.33 -9.65 -9.25
CA ALA A 65 1.44 -10.24 -10.00
C ALA A 65 0.95 -11.30 -11.01
N GLU A 66 0.06 -12.18 -10.58
CA GLU A 66 -0.54 -13.19 -11.46
C GLU A 66 -1.34 -12.54 -12.61
N ALA A 67 -2.12 -11.48 -12.31
CA ALA A 67 -2.86 -10.76 -13.33
C ALA A 67 -1.93 -10.18 -14.40
N PHE A 68 -0.85 -9.49 -14.00
CA PHE A 68 0.16 -8.97 -14.94
C PHE A 68 0.85 -10.08 -15.74
N MET A 69 1.14 -11.22 -15.12
CA MET A 69 1.76 -12.35 -15.82
C MET A 69 0.83 -13.01 -16.84
N LYS A 70 -0.49 -12.94 -16.62
CA LYS A 70 -1.52 -13.50 -17.53
C LYS A 70 -1.92 -12.53 -18.65
N GLU A 71 -1.49 -11.26 -18.59
CA GLU A 71 -1.77 -10.28 -19.65
C GLU A 71 -1.19 -10.72 -20.99
N LYS A 72 -2.00 -10.69 -22.05
CA LYS A 72 -1.54 -10.99 -23.43
C LYS A 72 -0.49 -10.01 -23.92
N LYS A 73 -0.62 -8.75 -23.49
CA LYS A 73 0.34 -7.69 -23.76
C LYS A 73 0.66 -7.00 -22.44
N ARG A 74 1.88 -7.16 -21.97
CA ARG A 74 2.38 -6.49 -20.77
C ARG A 74 2.30 -4.98 -20.93
N PRO A 75 2.15 -4.23 -19.83
CA PRO A 75 2.21 -2.76 -19.87
C PRO A 75 3.58 -2.29 -20.35
N LYS A 76 3.69 -1.01 -20.69
CA LYS A 76 4.93 -0.43 -21.20
C LYS A 76 6.06 -0.46 -20.18
N ARG A 77 5.79 0.05 -18.95
CA ARG A 77 6.74 0.01 -17.83
C ARG A 77 6.76 -1.35 -17.18
N SER A 78 7.84 -1.67 -16.54
CA SER A 78 7.99 -2.83 -15.69
C SER A 78 7.20 -2.68 -14.39
N ILE A 79 6.82 -3.82 -13.80
CA ILE A 79 6.11 -3.89 -12.52
C ILE A 79 7.02 -4.55 -11.50
N GLY A 80 7.33 -3.82 -10.43
CA GLY A 80 7.98 -4.35 -9.23
C GLY A 80 6.92 -4.79 -8.22
N ILE A 81 7.09 -5.96 -7.63
CA ILE A 81 6.27 -6.47 -6.53
C ILE A 81 7.17 -6.62 -5.31
N LEU A 82 6.88 -5.89 -4.27
CA LEU A 82 7.73 -5.78 -3.09
C LEU A 82 6.95 -6.08 -1.80
N TRP A 83 7.26 -7.20 -1.18
CA TRP A 83 6.85 -7.45 0.20
C TRP A 83 7.92 -6.93 1.15
N VAL A 84 7.52 -6.10 2.10
CA VAL A 84 8.42 -5.55 3.12
C VAL A 84 8.11 -6.12 4.49
N SER A 85 9.11 -6.15 5.35
CA SER A 85 8.99 -6.60 6.73
C SER A 85 9.24 -5.46 7.70
N ALA A 86 8.90 -5.69 8.98
CA ALA A 86 9.14 -4.76 10.07
C ALA A 86 8.44 -3.39 9.88
N GLU A 87 7.25 -3.39 9.28
CA GLU A 87 6.37 -2.22 9.21
C GLU A 87 5.90 -1.84 10.60
N GLU A 88 5.36 -2.80 11.34
CA GLU A 88 4.73 -2.68 12.65
C GLU A 88 5.66 -2.14 13.74
N ILE A 89 6.96 -2.26 13.55
CA ILE A 89 7.97 -1.81 14.49
C ILE A 89 8.75 -0.57 14.02
N GLY A 90 8.32 0.06 12.92
CA GLY A 90 8.88 1.34 12.47
C GLY A 90 9.22 1.45 11.00
N LEU A 91 8.53 0.74 10.10
CA LEU A 91 8.67 0.84 8.64
C LEU A 91 10.09 0.48 8.14
N PHE A 92 10.81 -0.39 8.86
CA PHE A 92 12.24 -0.62 8.59
C PHE A 92 12.49 -1.31 7.25
N GLY A 93 11.61 -2.23 6.82
CA GLY A 93 11.78 -2.92 5.55
C GLY A 93 11.67 -1.99 4.36
N SER A 94 10.64 -1.16 4.31
CA SER A 94 10.48 -0.16 3.25
C SER A 94 11.56 0.92 3.30
N GLN A 95 11.98 1.33 4.50
CA GLN A 95 13.10 2.26 4.65
C GLN A 95 14.38 1.66 4.07
N TYR A 96 14.69 0.42 4.42
CA TYR A 96 15.88 -0.27 3.89
C TYR A 96 15.85 -0.36 2.37
N PHE A 97 14.70 -0.74 1.78
CA PHE A 97 14.57 -0.81 0.32
C PHE A 97 14.72 0.58 -0.33
N ALA A 98 14.12 1.62 0.25
CA ALA A 98 14.23 2.99 -0.27
C ALA A 98 15.67 3.55 -0.17
N ASP A 99 16.42 3.14 0.84
CA ASP A 99 17.83 3.53 1.02
C ASP A 99 18.81 2.68 0.17
N HIS A 100 18.43 1.43 -0.15
CA HIS A 100 19.24 0.45 -0.89
C HIS A 100 18.40 -0.24 -1.98
N PRO A 101 17.87 0.51 -2.96
CA PRO A 101 16.98 -0.07 -3.95
C PRO A 101 17.72 -1.04 -4.88
N LEU A 102 17.04 -2.13 -5.27
CA LEU A 102 17.59 -3.12 -6.22
C LEU A 102 17.57 -2.65 -7.68
N ILE A 103 16.94 -1.51 -7.93
CA ILE A 103 16.85 -0.82 -9.21
C ILE A 103 17.27 0.63 -8.99
N PRO A 104 17.85 1.33 -9.98
CA PRO A 104 18.19 2.75 -9.83
C PRO A 104 16.98 3.56 -9.37
N GLN A 105 17.15 4.44 -8.38
CA GLN A 105 16.04 5.22 -7.81
C GLN A 105 15.33 6.06 -8.88
N GLU A 106 16.08 6.63 -9.81
CA GLU A 106 15.58 7.41 -10.94
C GLU A 106 14.70 6.61 -11.90
N ASN A 107 14.79 5.28 -11.85
CA ASN A 107 13.96 4.39 -12.65
C ASN A 107 12.67 3.97 -11.92
N ILE A 108 12.48 4.38 -10.66
CA ILE A 108 11.21 4.11 -9.94
C ILE A 108 10.21 5.20 -10.31
N ALA A 109 9.30 4.88 -11.23
CA ALA A 109 8.31 5.84 -11.74
C ALA A 109 7.24 6.18 -10.71
N ALA A 110 6.81 5.21 -9.89
CA ALA A 110 5.85 5.39 -8.81
C ALA A 110 5.89 4.20 -7.85
N ALA A 111 5.44 4.40 -6.59
CA ALA A 111 5.19 3.33 -5.65
C ALA A 111 3.73 3.33 -5.19
N ILE A 112 3.09 2.15 -5.20
CA ILE A 112 1.69 1.93 -4.81
C ILE A 112 1.68 1.01 -3.60
N ASN A 113 1.35 1.56 -2.45
CA ASN A 113 1.28 0.83 -1.18
C ASN A 113 -0.13 0.30 -0.93
N LEU A 114 -0.22 -0.95 -0.51
CA LEU A 114 -1.47 -1.65 -0.21
C LEU A 114 -1.46 -2.09 1.25
N ASP A 115 -2.42 -1.57 2.02
CA ASP A 115 -2.46 -1.84 3.44
C ASP A 115 -3.89 -1.78 3.95
N MET A 116 -4.41 -2.91 4.44
CA MET A 116 -5.78 -3.10 4.90
C MET A 116 -6.83 -2.88 3.79
N LEU A 117 -7.03 -3.88 2.93
CA LEU A 117 -7.92 -3.78 1.77
C LEU A 117 -9.23 -4.57 1.90
N GLY A 118 -9.40 -5.38 2.95
CA GLY A 118 -10.40 -6.43 3.02
C GLY A 118 -11.62 -6.13 3.88
N ARG A 119 -11.80 -4.91 4.40
CA ARG A 119 -12.93 -4.62 5.30
C ARG A 119 -13.86 -3.54 4.75
N THR A 120 -15.13 -3.67 5.12
CA THR A 120 -16.18 -2.68 4.86
C THR A 120 -16.75 -2.19 6.18
N LYS A 121 -17.12 -0.92 6.28
CA LYS A 121 -17.73 -0.32 7.49
C LYS A 121 -19.03 -1.03 7.86
N MET A 122 -19.04 -1.61 9.02
CA MET A 122 -20.19 -2.34 9.59
C MET A 122 -20.88 -1.55 10.69
N GLU A 123 -22.10 -1.97 11.07
CA GLU A 123 -22.85 -1.37 12.18
C GLU A 123 -22.09 -1.43 13.51
N GLU A 124 -21.31 -2.46 13.70
CA GLU A 124 -20.48 -2.68 14.89
C GLU A 124 -19.33 -1.68 15.01
N ASP A 125 -18.77 -1.21 13.87
CA ASP A 125 -17.76 -0.14 13.85
C ASP A 125 -18.41 1.18 14.28
N VAL A 126 -19.64 1.45 13.82
CA VAL A 126 -20.39 2.65 14.19
C VAL A 126 -20.70 2.68 15.69
N LYS A 127 -21.00 1.53 16.29
CA LYS A 127 -21.31 1.37 17.71
C LYS A 127 -20.06 1.26 18.59
N SER A 128 -18.88 1.10 18.00
CA SER A 128 -17.63 0.95 18.74
C SER A 128 -17.30 2.22 19.52
N LYS A 129 -16.82 2.04 20.75
CA LYS A 129 -16.27 3.13 21.57
C LYS A 129 -14.78 3.39 21.26
N ARG A 130 -14.19 2.63 20.37
CA ARG A 130 -12.79 2.81 19.95
C ARG A 130 -12.66 4.12 19.19
N SER A 131 -11.66 4.93 19.56
CA SER A 131 -11.29 6.14 18.83
C SER A 131 -10.43 5.80 17.60
N GLY A 132 -10.34 6.73 16.68
CA GLY A 132 -9.44 6.62 15.51
C GLY A 132 -9.93 5.67 14.41
N LEU A 133 -11.21 5.25 14.42
CA LEU A 133 -11.77 4.45 13.34
C LEU A 133 -11.91 5.30 12.08
N THR A 134 -11.37 4.79 10.97
CA THR A 134 -11.41 5.47 9.66
C THR A 134 -11.97 4.56 8.56
N ILE A 135 -12.62 3.44 8.97
CA ILE A 135 -13.15 2.44 8.05
C ILE A 135 -14.13 3.04 7.05
N GLN A 136 -13.98 2.66 5.78
CA GLN A 136 -14.74 3.17 4.65
C GLN A 136 -15.98 2.34 4.36
N GLY A 137 -16.98 2.98 3.76
CA GLY A 137 -18.15 2.31 3.19
C GLY A 137 -17.80 1.52 1.92
N GLU A 138 -18.79 0.79 1.40
CA GLU A 138 -18.66 -0.19 0.32
C GLU A 138 -18.02 0.36 -0.97
N ASP A 139 -18.32 1.60 -1.35
CA ASP A 139 -17.80 2.22 -2.58
C ASP A 139 -16.70 3.24 -2.33
N SER A 140 -16.30 3.45 -1.07
CA SER A 140 -15.31 4.46 -0.71
C SER A 140 -13.96 3.82 -0.42
N VAL A 141 -12.88 4.43 -0.90
CA VAL A 141 -11.49 4.03 -0.62
C VAL A 141 -10.71 5.20 -0.05
N LYS A 142 -9.93 4.94 0.98
CA LYS A 142 -8.98 5.91 1.52
C LYS A 142 -7.80 6.02 0.56
N VAL A 143 -7.55 7.23 0.06
CA VAL A 143 -6.46 7.52 -0.87
C VAL A 143 -5.49 8.48 -0.19
N ILE A 144 -4.24 8.05 -0.07
CA ILE A 144 -3.14 8.84 0.48
C ILE A 144 -2.02 8.86 -0.54
N GLY A 145 -1.37 10.00 -0.75
CA GLY A 145 -0.36 10.19 -1.79
C GLY A 145 -0.90 10.95 -2.99
N GLY A 146 -0.20 10.85 -4.12
CA GLY A 146 -0.46 11.63 -5.33
C GLY A 146 -0.18 13.14 -5.19
N LEU A 147 0.25 13.60 -4.02
CA LEU A 147 0.55 15.01 -3.76
C LEU A 147 1.81 15.49 -4.49
N GLN A 148 2.69 14.55 -4.81
CA GLN A 148 3.97 14.82 -5.47
C GLN A 148 3.85 14.87 -7.00
N SER A 149 2.79 14.28 -7.58
CA SER A 149 2.62 14.16 -9.01
C SER A 149 1.17 14.34 -9.43
N LYS A 150 0.91 15.40 -10.17
CA LYS A 150 -0.42 15.68 -10.74
C LYS A 150 -0.84 14.56 -11.70
N VAL A 151 0.08 14.06 -12.51
CA VAL A 151 -0.19 12.97 -13.46
C VAL A 151 -0.66 11.72 -12.73
N LEU A 152 0.07 11.33 -11.66
CA LEU A 152 -0.30 10.16 -10.85
C LEU A 152 -1.68 10.33 -10.22
N MET A 153 -1.98 11.51 -9.67
CA MET A 153 -3.30 11.81 -9.11
C MET A 153 -4.41 11.80 -10.17
N ASP A 154 -4.16 12.35 -11.36
CA ASP A 154 -5.13 12.34 -12.46
C ASP A 154 -5.43 10.91 -12.94
N ILE A 155 -4.42 10.04 -13.01
CA ILE A 155 -4.61 8.61 -13.33
C ILE A 155 -5.44 7.92 -12.25
N ASN A 156 -5.12 8.15 -10.97
CA ASN A 156 -5.88 7.64 -9.84
C ASN A 156 -7.36 8.03 -9.93
N ASN A 157 -7.65 9.34 -10.11
CA ASN A 157 -9.01 9.85 -10.10
C ASN A 157 -9.85 9.30 -11.26
N ARG A 158 -9.28 9.21 -12.47
CA ARG A 158 -9.94 8.56 -13.62
C ARG A 158 -10.24 7.09 -13.35
N THR A 159 -9.29 6.38 -12.72
CA THR A 159 -9.49 4.96 -12.41
C THR A 159 -10.58 4.75 -11.36
N LEU A 160 -10.67 5.62 -10.35
CA LEU A 160 -11.77 5.62 -9.39
C LEU A 160 -13.13 5.81 -10.10
N GLU A 161 -13.21 6.81 -10.96
CA GLU A 161 -14.43 7.11 -11.74
C GLU A 161 -14.83 5.92 -12.62
N ASP A 162 -13.89 5.37 -13.39
CA ASP A 162 -14.10 4.21 -14.27
C ASP A 162 -14.63 2.97 -13.53
N MET A 163 -14.26 2.83 -12.25
CA MET A 163 -14.65 1.69 -11.41
C MET A 163 -15.82 1.98 -10.47
N GLY A 164 -16.41 3.19 -10.55
CA GLY A 164 -17.51 3.59 -9.67
C GLY A 164 -17.13 3.66 -8.20
N LEU A 165 -15.86 4.01 -7.90
CA LEU A 165 -15.37 4.18 -6.55
C LEU A 165 -15.23 5.65 -6.19
N VAL A 166 -15.37 5.96 -4.90
CA VAL A 166 -15.22 7.30 -4.33
C VAL A 166 -13.94 7.38 -3.51
N GLY A 167 -13.00 8.20 -3.93
CA GLY A 167 -11.78 8.46 -3.16
C GLY A 167 -12.05 9.33 -1.95
N ASN A 168 -11.63 8.87 -0.77
CA ASN A 168 -11.61 9.66 0.45
C ASN A 168 -10.20 10.22 0.68
N TYR A 169 -10.03 11.52 0.48
CA TYR A 169 -8.75 12.23 0.57
C TYR A 169 -8.56 13.00 1.88
N ILE A 170 -9.48 12.89 2.84
CA ILE A 170 -9.40 13.63 4.11
C ILE A 170 -8.07 13.35 4.83
N TYR A 171 -7.62 12.10 4.77
CA TYR A 171 -6.38 11.65 5.43
C TYR A 171 -5.11 11.90 4.60
N ASN A 172 -5.24 12.52 3.43
CA ASN A 172 -4.11 12.88 2.57
C ASN A 172 -3.43 14.19 3.00
N ASP A 173 -4.05 14.95 3.89
CA ASP A 173 -3.45 16.13 4.48
C ASP A 173 -2.29 15.72 5.41
N ILE A 174 -1.07 16.19 5.08
CA ILE A 174 0.14 15.93 5.87
C ILE A 174 0.06 16.46 7.31
N ASN A 175 -0.82 17.42 7.57
CA ASN A 175 -1.06 18.02 8.89
C ASN A 175 -2.30 17.45 9.59
N HIS A 176 -2.97 16.44 8.99
CA HIS A 176 -4.12 15.82 9.61
C HIS A 176 -3.77 15.23 10.99
N PRO A 177 -4.60 15.42 12.05
CA PRO A 177 -4.30 14.93 13.40
C PRO A 177 -3.96 13.43 13.47
N GLU A 178 -4.63 12.60 12.67
CA GLU A 178 -4.36 11.15 12.57
C GLU A 178 -3.01 10.84 11.93
N ARG A 179 -2.36 11.80 11.28
CA ARG A 179 -1.06 11.67 10.62
C ARG A 179 -0.96 10.46 9.67
N SER A 180 -2.06 10.07 9.05
CA SER A 180 -2.16 8.87 8.20
C SER A 180 -1.15 8.86 7.06
N PHE A 181 -0.72 10.04 6.58
CA PHE A 181 0.31 10.16 5.55
C PHE A 181 1.67 9.56 5.97
N TYR A 182 1.92 9.41 7.28
CA TYR A 182 3.20 8.94 7.83
C TYR A 182 3.11 7.53 8.41
N ARG A 183 1.98 6.82 8.24
CA ARG A 183 1.68 5.61 9.01
C ARG A 183 1.71 4.31 8.21
N SER A 184 2.33 4.29 7.04
CA SER A 184 2.58 3.07 6.28
C SER A 184 3.76 3.25 5.33
N ASP A 185 4.17 2.20 4.65
CA ASP A 185 5.43 2.04 3.90
C ASP A 185 5.65 3.06 2.76
N HIS A 186 4.57 3.62 2.19
CA HIS A 186 4.66 4.64 1.12
C HIS A 186 5.51 5.85 1.51
N ILE A 187 5.57 6.20 2.81
CA ILE A 187 6.29 7.39 3.27
C ILE A 187 7.78 7.33 2.96
N ASN A 188 8.39 6.13 3.04
CA ASN A 188 9.81 5.98 2.78
C ASN A 188 10.18 6.18 1.31
N PHE A 189 9.28 5.85 0.40
CA PHE A 189 9.41 6.19 -1.03
C PHE A 189 9.16 7.68 -1.25
N ALA A 190 8.12 8.25 -0.64
CA ALA A 190 7.81 9.68 -0.74
C ALA A 190 8.98 10.56 -0.29
N ARG A 191 9.70 10.18 0.76
CA ARG A 191 10.91 10.87 1.26
C ARG A 191 12.09 10.84 0.29
N LYS A 192 12.04 9.95 -0.69
CA LYS A 192 13.01 9.85 -1.80
C LYS A 192 12.52 10.56 -3.06
N ASP A 193 11.50 11.40 -2.94
CA ASP A 193 10.84 12.07 -4.05
C ASP A 193 10.27 11.13 -5.13
N ILE A 194 9.98 9.88 -4.76
CA ILE A 194 9.25 8.94 -5.60
C ILE A 194 7.76 9.22 -5.44
N PRO A 195 7.00 9.43 -6.53
CA PRO A 195 5.55 9.61 -6.46
C PRO A 195 4.86 8.40 -5.86
N VAL A 196 4.00 8.59 -4.86
CA VAL A 196 3.35 7.49 -4.13
C VAL A 196 1.84 7.58 -4.18
N LEU A 197 1.19 6.41 -4.15
CA LEU A 197 -0.21 6.21 -3.77
C LEU A 197 -0.28 5.15 -2.69
N PHE A 198 -1.14 5.36 -1.73
CA PHE A 198 -1.44 4.39 -0.68
C PHE A 198 -2.94 4.20 -0.60
N TYR A 199 -3.38 2.94 -0.67
CA TYR A 199 -4.77 2.54 -0.62
C TYR A 199 -5.07 1.72 0.61
N SER A 200 -6.19 2.06 1.27
CA SER A 200 -6.69 1.36 2.43
C SER A 200 -8.21 1.42 2.48
N THR A 201 -8.84 0.42 3.04
CA THR A 201 -10.25 0.50 3.44
C THR A 201 -10.43 1.16 4.81
N GLY A 202 -9.35 1.41 5.52
CA GLY A 202 -9.31 2.20 6.75
C GLY A 202 -9.32 1.36 8.03
N ILE A 203 -9.05 2.01 9.15
CA ILE A 203 -8.95 1.39 10.47
C ILE A 203 -10.34 0.99 10.96
N HIS A 204 -10.56 -0.31 11.18
CA HIS A 204 -11.75 -0.91 11.76
C HIS A 204 -11.54 -1.26 13.24
N ARG A 205 -12.61 -1.69 13.94
CA ARG A 205 -12.57 -2.00 15.37
C ARG A 205 -11.60 -3.11 15.77
N ASP A 206 -11.31 -4.04 14.84
CA ASP A 206 -10.45 -5.21 15.07
C ASP A 206 -8.96 -4.94 14.76
N TYR A 207 -8.63 -3.74 14.26
CA TYR A 207 -7.24 -3.32 13.97
C TYR A 207 -6.34 -3.49 15.19
N HIS A 208 -5.22 -4.20 15.06
CA HIS A 208 -4.30 -4.54 16.15
C HIS A 208 -4.99 -5.28 17.32
N MET A 209 -5.91 -6.18 16.99
CA MET A 209 -6.61 -7.02 17.97
C MET A 209 -6.54 -8.49 17.57
N LEU A 210 -6.68 -9.40 18.56
CA LEU A 210 -6.75 -10.84 18.29
C LEU A 210 -7.95 -11.24 17.41
N THR A 211 -8.88 -10.31 17.21
CA THR A 211 -10.10 -10.49 16.40
C THR A 211 -9.96 -10.05 14.95
N ASP A 212 -8.77 -9.60 14.52
CA ASP A 212 -8.48 -9.42 13.09
C ASP A 212 -8.18 -10.78 12.45
N VAL A 213 -9.23 -11.49 12.11
CA VAL A 213 -9.22 -12.88 11.63
C VAL A 213 -9.85 -12.98 10.24
N GLU A 214 -9.52 -14.07 9.53
CA GLU A 214 -9.95 -14.31 8.15
C GLU A 214 -11.48 -14.26 7.98
N GLU A 215 -12.23 -14.78 8.91
CA GLU A 215 -13.71 -14.83 8.86
C GLU A 215 -14.37 -13.46 8.84
N ARG A 216 -13.60 -12.40 9.12
CA ARG A 216 -14.07 -11.02 9.09
C ARG A 216 -13.72 -10.29 7.79
N ILE A 217 -13.01 -10.92 6.88
CA ILE A 217 -12.69 -10.35 5.57
C ILE A 217 -13.96 -10.34 4.71
N ASP A 218 -14.26 -9.16 4.17
CA ASP A 218 -15.26 -8.99 3.12
C ASP A 218 -14.62 -9.29 1.76
N TYR A 219 -14.73 -10.52 1.32
CA TYR A 219 -14.07 -10.99 0.09
C TYR A 219 -14.57 -10.30 -1.18
N GLU A 220 -15.83 -9.85 -1.21
CA GLU A 220 -16.34 -9.07 -2.35
C GLU A 220 -15.65 -7.70 -2.40
N ARG A 221 -15.55 -7.06 -1.24
CA ARG A 221 -14.80 -5.82 -1.08
C ARG A 221 -13.34 -6.00 -1.42
N PHE A 222 -12.69 -7.02 -0.89
CA PHE A 222 -11.28 -7.33 -1.13
C PHE A 222 -10.99 -7.53 -2.61
N LEU A 223 -11.83 -8.30 -3.31
CA LEU A 223 -11.72 -8.49 -4.76
C LEU A 223 -11.86 -7.16 -5.52
N LYS A 224 -12.84 -6.32 -5.14
CA LYS A 224 -13.07 -5.00 -5.76
C LYS A 224 -11.85 -4.10 -5.58
N MET A 225 -11.28 -4.06 -4.37
CA MET A 225 -10.09 -3.27 -4.06
C MET A 225 -8.85 -3.77 -4.79
N THR A 226 -8.61 -5.08 -4.82
CA THR A 226 -7.47 -5.68 -5.55
C THR A 226 -7.53 -5.34 -7.04
N ARG A 227 -8.72 -5.46 -7.65
CA ARG A 227 -8.94 -5.06 -9.06
C ARG A 227 -8.72 -3.58 -9.30
N PHE A 228 -9.15 -2.74 -8.37
CA PHE A 228 -8.90 -1.30 -8.45
C PHE A 228 -7.39 -1.00 -8.40
N CYS A 229 -6.67 -1.55 -7.41
CA CYS A 229 -5.24 -1.36 -7.28
C CYS A 229 -4.49 -1.85 -8.53
N TYR A 230 -4.83 -3.05 -9.05
CA TYR A 230 -4.29 -3.54 -10.32
C TYR A 230 -4.51 -2.54 -11.45
N LYS A 231 -5.75 -2.04 -11.61
CA LYS A 231 -6.10 -1.12 -12.70
C LYS A 231 -5.35 0.21 -12.63
N VAL A 232 -5.17 0.76 -11.42
CA VAL A 232 -4.35 1.98 -11.23
C VAL A 232 -2.94 1.75 -11.71
N GLY A 233 -2.24 0.73 -11.21
CA GLY A 233 -0.87 0.49 -11.60
C GLY A 233 -0.71 0.08 -13.06
N PHE A 234 -1.69 -0.63 -13.64
CA PHE A 234 -1.72 -0.89 -15.08
C PHE A 234 -1.78 0.43 -15.87
N ASN A 235 -2.66 1.36 -15.48
CA ASN A 235 -2.80 2.66 -16.13
C ASN A 235 -1.53 3.51 -15.97
N VAL A 236 -0.89 3.49 -14.80
CA VAL A 236 0.41 4.17 -14.56
C VAL A 236 1.50 3.55 -15.44
N ALA A 237 1.60 2.22 -15.46
CA ALA A 237 2.62 1.52 -16.25
C ALA A 237 2.38 1.63 -17.77
N GLN A 238 1.15 1.85 -18.20
CA GLN A 238 0.79 2.04 -19.61
C GLN A 238 0.91 3.49 -20.09
N TYR A 239 1.00 4.45 -19.17
CA TYR A 239 1.15 5.87 -19.50
C TYR A 239 2.44 6.12 -20.27
N SER A 240 2.39 6.93 -21.34
CA SER A 240 3.52 7.07 -22.28
C SER A 240 4.54 8.13 -21.88
N ASP A 241 4.09 9.14 -21.15
CA ASP A 241 4.94 10.26 -20.76
C ASP A 241 5.53 10.01 -19.35
N PRO A 242 6.52 10.77 -18.91
CA PRO A 242 7.08 10.65 -17.56
C PRO A 242 6.02 10.86 -16.46
N ILE A 243 6.16 10.14 -15.36
CA ILE A 243 5.45 10.42 -14.12
C ILE A 243 6.23 11.49 -13.37
N GLU A 244 5.97 12.75 -13.69
CA GLU A 244 6.73 13.87 -13.16
C GLU A 244 6.49 14.10 -11.68
N VAL A 245 7.54 14.54 -10.97
CA VAL A 245 7.48 15.01 -9.59
C VAL A 245 7.31 16.52 -9.62
N ASP A 246 6.07 16.99 -9.50
CA ASP A 246 5.74 18.44 -9.49
C ASP A 246 6.11 19.11 -8.17
N LYS A 247 6.02 18.34 -7.07
CA LYS A 247 6.26 18.82 -5.70
C LYS A 247 7.09 17.81 -4.92
N PRO A 248 8.41 17.94 -4.92
CA PRO A 248 9.26 17.08 -4.11
C PRO A 248 8.97 17.25 -2.62
N MET A 249 9.10 16.17 -1.86
CA MET A 249 8.79 16.16 -0.42
C MET A 249 9.82 16.95 0.42
N SER A 250 11.01 17.17 -0.12
CA SER A 250 12.03 18.03 0.50
C SER A 250 11.59 19.47 0.71
N GLY A 251 10.45 19.88 0.15
CA GLY A 251 9.84 21.19 0.30
C GLY A 251 8.64 21.25 1.27
N TRP A 252 8.39 20.16 2.05
CA TRP A 252 7.21 20.06 2.96
C TRP A 252 7.62 20.12 4.42
#